data_d6f589889815d49e349fd473dbf83f23
#
_entry.id   d6f589889815d49e349fd473dbf83f23
#
_cell.length_a   1.000
_cell.length_b   1.000
_cell.length_c   1.000
_cell.angle_alpha   90.00
_cell.angle_beta   90.00
_cell.angle_gamma   90.00
#
_symmetry.space_group_name_H-M   'P 1'
#
loop_
_entity.id
_entity.type
_entity.pdbx_description
1 polymer ?
#
loop_
_entity_poly.entity_id
_entity_poly.type
_entity_poly.pdbx_seq_one_letter_code
_entity_poly.pdbx_strand_id
1 'polypeptide(L)'
;MEIYKKSEKKNDMPDDSVPYLMFGRTRDEVVQRVSEDIMIASAFSPTHGVMHASNVSLCDVWRRTYSDDSRHVIRSFCEMMNTVVGSMPGGEPPFRLAFENLWWPGLRLSDESDYRLLESNLEFEDWCICLDTGHLMNLLPDIYTEKDGVDALLDIFYGYSRDLVERIRAIHFHYSASYGYRSTFEERSMDCDAVSFIGSAYPHVSMIDQHLPFSEPRCVEILDVLEPDIVVHELPGNEKGPLEDFVKQRTLIG
;
A
#
# COMPACT_ATOMS: atom_id res chain seq x y z
N MET A 1 -0.45 1.09 14.35
CA MET A 1 -0.60 0.64 15.75
C MET A 1 -0.50 1.76 16.79
N GLU A 2 0.09 2.91 16.50
CA GLU A 2 -0.02 4.08 17.38
C GLU A 2 -1.44 4.67 17.45
N ILE A 3 -2.26 4.41 16.47
CA ILE A 3 -3.69 4.72 16.52
C ILE A 3 -4.33 4.14 17.80
N TYR A 4 -3.76 3.05 18.33
CA TYR A 4 -4.23 2.36 19.54
C TYR A 4 -3.42 2.67 20.80
N LYS A 5 -2.29 3.36 20.70
CA LYS A 5 -1.68 3.97 21.90
C LYS A 5 -2.57 5.15 22.27
N LYS A 6 -3.23 5.08 23.44
CA LYS A 6 -3.97 6.18 24.03
C LYS A 6 -3.27 7.51 23.74
N SER A 7 -3.69 8.22 22.69
CA SER A 7 -3.51 9.64 22.69
C SER A 7 -4.50 10.14 23.77
N GLU A 8 -4.00 10.73 24.82
CA GLU A 8 -4.82 11.40 25.85
C GLU A 8 -5.54 12.65 25.28
N LYS A 9 -5.40 12.93 23.99
CA LYS A 9 -6.20 13.90 23.25
C LYS A 9 -7.47 13.18 22.80
N LYS A 10 -8.60 13.58 23.37
CA LYS A 10 -9.93 13.20 22.90
C LYS A 10 -9.97 13.31 21.38
N ASN A 11 -10.14 12.18 20.70
CA ASN A 11 -10.55 12.17 19.32
C ASN A 11 -11.95 12.80 19.28
N ASP A 12 -12.08 13.94 18.63
CA ASP A 12 -13.38 14.62 18.44
C ASP A 12 -14.25 13.91 17.38
N MET A 13 -13.88 12.69 16.99
CA MET A 13 -14.68 11.87 16.08
C MET A 13 -15.91 11.34 16.80
N PRO A 14 -17.10 11.40 16.12
CA PRO A 14 -18.28 10.70 16.63
C PRO A 14 -17.97 9.23 16.88
N ASP A 15 -18.46 8.71 18.00
CA ASP A 15 -18.20 7.34 18.45
C ASP A 15 -18.58 6.26 17.43
N ASP A 16 -19.61 6.50 16.62
CA ASP A 16 -20.14 5.60 15.60
C ASP A 16 -19.31 5.60 14.29
N SER A 17 -18.51 6.64 14.04
CA SER A 17 -17.66 6.72 12.84
C SER A 17 -16.30 6.00 13.01
N VAL A 18 -15.82 5.81 14.23
CA VAL A 18 -14.51 5.19 14.51
C VAL A 18 -14.35 3.80 13.87
N PRO A 19 -15.31 2.86 13.92
CA PRO A 19 -15.16 1.55 13.31
C PRO A 19 -14.95 1.59 11.80
N TYR A 20 -15.51 2.56 11.11
CA TYR A 20 -15.38 2.71 9.65
C TYR A 20 -14.03 3.25 9.23
N LEU A 21 -13.48 4.19 10.01
CA LEU A 21 -12.25 4.90 9.64
C LEU A 21 -10.98 4.22 10.17
N MET A 22 -11.13 3.43 11.26
CA MET A 22 -10.00 2.86 11.99
C MET A 22 -10.13 1.33 12.16
N PHE A 23 -11.09 0.69 11.54
CA PHE A 23 -11.41 -0.74 11.67
C PHE A 23 -11.70 -1.19 13.11
N GLY A 24 -11.72 -0.31 14.08
CA GLY A 24 -11.97 -0.58 15.48
C GLY A 24 -11.28 0.42 16.41
N ARG A 25 -11.61 0.39 17.70
CA ARG A 25 -11.04 1.26 18.74
C ARG A 25 -9.90 0.60 19.52
N THR A 26 -9.83 -0.70 19.44
CA THR A 26 -8.83 -1.53 20.11
C THR A 26 -8.18 -2.47 19.12
N ARG A 27 -7.02 -3.00 19.49
CA ARG A 27 -6.35 -4.02 18.69
C ARG A 27 -7.25 -5.23 18.45
N ASP A 28 -7.98 -5.67 19.47
CA ASP A 28 -8.85 -6.85 19.39
C ASP A 28 -10.03 -6.61 18.42
N GLU A 29 -10.64 -5.42 18.44
CA GLU A 29 -11.68 -5.05 17.47
C GLU A 29 -11.15 -5.04 16.03
N VAL A 30 -9.91 -4.54 15.80
CA VAL A 30 -9.28 -4.57 14.47
C VAL A 30 -8.99 -6.00 14.03
N VAL A 31 -8.41 -6.82 14.90
CA VAL A 31 -8.18 -8.25 14.62
C VAL A 31 -9.49 -8.96 14.26
N GLN A 32 -10.54 -8.74 15.05
CA GLN A 32 -11.85 -9.30 14.77
C GLN A 32 -12.38 -8.84 13.41
N ARG A 33 -12.34 -7.54 13.13
CA ARG A 33 -12.84 -6.97 11.89
C ARG A 33 -12.10 -7.52 10.66
N VAL A 34 -10.77 -7.53 10.71
CA VAL A 34 -9.96 -8.06 9.60
C VAL A 34 -10.22 -9.56 9.41
N SER A 35 -10.36 -10.32 10.51
CA SER A 35 -10.71 -11.75 10.42
C SER A 35 -12.07 -11.96 9.76
N GLU A 36 -13.08 -11.18 10.14
CA GLU A 36 -14.43 -11.24 9.57
C GLU A 36 -14.41 -10.87 8.07
N ASP A 37 -13.70 -9.81 7.69
CA ASP A 37 -13.61 -9.36 6.31
C ASP A 37 -12.92 -10.41 5.41
N ILE A 38 -11.85 -11.06 5.87
CA ILE A 38 -11.20 -12.18 5.16
C ILE A 38 -12.18 -13.36 5.02
N MET A 39 -12.88 -13.72 6.08
CA MET A 39 -13.85 -14.83 6.03
C MET A 39 -15.05 -14.53 5.12
N ILE A 40 -15.55 -13.30 5.10
CA ILE A 40 -16.61 -12.87 4.18
C ILE A 40 -16.09 -12.92 2.74
N ALA A 41 -14.89 -12.40 2.47
CA ALA A 41 -14.28 -12.42 1.15
C ALA A 41 -14.08 -13.84 0.62
N SER A 42 -13.79 -14.81 1.50
CA SER A 42 -13.57 -16.22 1.11
C SER A 42 -14.78 -16.83 0.41
N ALA A 43 -16.00 -16.35 0.68
CA ALA A 43 -17.22 -16.81 0.02
C ALA A 43 -17.25 -16.55 -1.50
N PHE A 44 -16.42 -15.61 -1.97
CA PHE A 44 -16.27 -15.26 -3.39
C PHE A 44 -15.13 -16.03 -4.08
N SER A 45 -14.41 -16.88 -3.32
CA SER A 45 -13.27 -17.66 -3.82
C SER A 45 -12.22 -16.77 -4.56
N PRO A 46 -11.74 -15.68 -3.95
CA PRO A 46 -10.76 -14.80 -4.59
C PRO A 46 -9.44 -15.54 -4.78
N THR A 47 -8.67 -15.17 -5.80
CA THR A 47 -7.32 -15.69 -6.01
C THR A 47 -6.34 -15.12 -4.98
N HIS A 48 -6.56 -13.89 -4.56
CA HIS A 48 -5.78 -13.19 -3.52
C HIS A 48 -6.61 -12.04 -2.92
N GLY A 49 -6.19 -11.54 -1.77
CA GLY A 49 -6.72 -10.34 -1.15
C GLY A 49 -5.59 -9.37 -0.83
N VAL A 50 -5.70 -8.12 -1.26
CA VAL A 50 -4.66 -7.11 -1.06
C VAL A 50 -4.84 -6.37 0.25
N MET A 51 -3.73 -6.15 0.96
CA MET A 51 -3.69 -5.37 2.20
C MET A 51 -2.40 -4.53 2.25
N HIS A 52 -2.53 -3.25 2.61
CA HIS A 52 -1.37 -2.41 2.87
C HIS A 52 -0.65 -2.83 4.15
N ALA A 53 0.62 -3.19 4.05
CA ALA A 53 1.48 -3.48 5.21
C ALA A 53 2.16 -2.20 5.71
N SER A 54 1.38 -1.17 5.98
CA SER A 54 1.84 0.19 6.26
C SER A 54 0.97 0.87 7.32
N ASN A 55 1.47 1.95 7.90
CA ASN A 55 0.73 2.80 8.83
C ASN A 55 1.17 4.25 8.71
N VAL A 56 0.22 5.16 8.81
CA VAL A 56 0.47 6.59 8.97
C VAL A 56 -0.45 7.17 10.03
N SER A 57 0.12 7.93 10.96
CA SER A 57 -0.66 8.74 11.88
C SER A 57 -1.40 9.84 11.13
N LEU A 58 -2.64 10.15 11.51
CA LEU A 58 -3.38 11.27 10.93
C LEU A 58 -2.60 12.60 11.01
N CYS A 59 -1.78 12.77 12.07
CA CYS A 59 -0.92 13.94 12.22
C CYS A 59 0.22 14.00 11.19
N ASP A 60 0.59 12.86 10.60
CA ASP A 60 1.72 12.74 9.68
C ASP A 60 1.30 12.71 8.19
N VAL A 61 0.02 12.59 7.89
CA VAL A 61 -0.47 12.57 6.49
C VAL A 61 0.03 13.78 5.69
N TRP A 62 0.08 14.98 6.35
CA TRP A 62 0.57 16.22 5.77
C TRP A 62 2.04 16.51 6.15
N ARG A 63 2.85 15.48 6.39
CA ARG A 63 4.27 15.61 6.72
C ARG A 63 5.14 14.95 5.66
N ARG A 64 6.34 15.49 5.48
CA ARG A 64 7.39 14.88 4.65
C ARG A 64 8.28 13.91 5.44
N THR A 65 8.18 13.97 6.76
CA THR A 65 8.82 13.03 7.69
C THR A 65 7.78 12.45 8.63
N TYR A 66 7.93 11.20 8.96
CA TYR A 66 6.96 10.43 9.73
C TYR A 66 7.48 10.15 11.13
N SER A 67 6.57 10.10 12.10
CA SER A 67 6.88 9.77 13.50
C SER A 67 7.15 8.27 13.70
N ASP A 68 6.57 7.44 12.83
CA ASP A 68 6.72 5.99 12.90
C ASP A 68 7.97 5.51 12.16
N ASP A 69 8.58 4.43 12.70
CA ASP A 69 9.65 3.69 12.06
C ASP A 69 9.09 2.49 11.28
N SER A 70 9.49 2.32 10.01
CA SER A 70 9.02 1.25 9.14
C SER A 70 9.21 -0.14 9.74
N ARG A 71 10.34 -0.40 10.40
CA ARG A 71 10.62 -1.69 11.03
C ARG A 71 9.66 -2.00 12.18
N HIS A 72 9.30 -0.97 12.96
CA HIS A 72 8.30 -1.12 14.00
C HIS A 72 6.92 -1.39 13.41
N VAL A 73 6.54 -0.66 12.36
CA VAL A 73 5.26 -0.85 11.67
C VAL A 73 5.14 -2.26 11.11
N ILE A 74 6.17 -2.76 10.40
CA ILE A 74 6.16 -4.13 9.84
C ILE A 74 6.00 -5.19 10.94
N ARG A 75 6.77 -5.11 12.05
CA ARG A 75 6.62 -6.08 13.15
C ARG A 75 5.22 -6.06 13.75
N SER A 76 4.68 -4.87 13.96
CA SER A 76 3.33 -4.69 14.49
C SER A 76 2.27 -5.23 13.54
N PHE A 77 2.46 -5.05 12.24
CA PHE A 77 1.61 -5.63 11.20
C PHE A 77 1.68 -7.17 11.23
N CYS A 78 2.87 -7.75 11.27
CA CYS A 78 3.05 -9.20 11.36
C CYS A 78 2.39 -9.79 12.62
N GLU A 79 2.61 -9.19 13.79
CA GLU A 79 1.96 -9.61 15.04
C GLU A 79 0.42 -9.58 14.95
N MET A 80 -0.14 -8.57 14.29
CA MET A 80 -1.57 -8.48 14.05
C MET A 80 -2.03 -9.58 13.10
N MET A 81 -1.37 -9.75 11.96
CA MET A 81 -1.74 -10.75 10.96
C MET A 81 -1.56 -12.18 11.45
N ASN A 82 -0.52 -12.48 12.22
CA ASN A 82 -0.34 -13.77 12.88
C ASN A 82 -1.52 -14.08 13.84
N THR A 83 -2.00 -13.05 14.56
CA THR A 83 -3.19 -13.21 15.42
C THR A 83 -4.46 -13.46 14.61
N VAL A 84 -4.66 -12.71 13.51
CA VAL A 84 -5.80 -12.86 12.59
C VAL A 84 -5.81 -14.26 11.98
N VAL A 85 -4.72 -14.64 11.31
CA VAL A 85 -4.62 -15.91 10.58
C VAL A 85 -4.53 -17.10 11.52
N GLY A 86 -3.83 -16.97 12.66
CA GLY A 86 -3.76 -18.03 13.67
C GLY A 86 -5.11 -18.43 14.28
N SER A 87 -6.11 -17.55 14.18
CA SER A 87 -7.49 -17.85 14.58
C SER A 87 -8.30 -18.60 13.50
N MET A 88 -7.77 -18.71 12.28
CA MET A 88 -8.44 -19.33 11.14
C MET A 88 -8.20 -20.85 11.10
N PRO A 89 -9.06 -21.63 10.39
CA PRO A 89 -8.89 -23.07 10.29
C PRO A 89 -7.52 -23.46 9.74
N GLY A 90 -6.77 -24.25 10.49
CA GLY A 90 -5.44 -24.71 10.09
C GLY A 90 -4.32 -23.69 10.30
N GLY A 91 -4.61 -22.49 10.80
CA GLY A 91 -3.61 -21.42 10.95
C GLY A 91 -3.14 -20.84 9.64
N GLU A 92 -3.97 -20.95 8.57
CA GLU A 92 -3.70 -20.42 7.24
C GLU A 92 -4.90 -19.60 6.74
N PRO A 93 -4.67 -18.56 5.91
CA PRO A 93 -5.77 -17.80 5.33
C PRO A 93 -6.52 -18.63 4.29
N PRO A 94 -7.84 -18.40 4.08
CA PRO A 94 -8.65 -19.17 3.12
C PRO A 94 -8.31 -18.88 1.64
N PHE A 95 -7.49 -17.89 1.38
CA PHE A 95 -6.94 -17.49 0.08
C PHE A 95 -5.65 -16.68 0.34
N ARG A 96 -4.81 -16.59 -0.69
CA ARG A 96 -3.52 -15.89 -0.58
C ARG A 96 -3.68 -14.43 -0.16
N LEU A 97 -2.96 -14.00 0.86
CA LEU A 97 -2.87 -12.61 1.26
C LEU A 97 -1.71 -11.92 0.53
N ALA A 98 -2.00 -10.85 -0.20
CA ALA A 98 -1.02 -10.07 -0.93
C ALA A 98 -0.73 -8.77 -0.16
N PHE A 99 0.48 -8.64 0.36
CA PHE A 99 0.88 -7.47 1.14
C PHE A 99 1.47 -6.41 0.21
N GLU A 100 0.84 -5.25 0.23
CA GLU A 100 1.16 -4.15 -0.68
C GLU A 100 2.10 -3.14 -0.03
N ASN A 101 3.08 -2.67 -0.80
CA ASN A 101 3.95 -1.59 -0.42
C ASN A 101 3.25 -0.23 -0.51
N LEU A 102 3.70 0.69 0.33
CA LEU A 102 3.20 2.07 0.35
C LEU A 102 4.35 3.04 0.64
N TRP A 103 4.21 4.31 0.27
CA TRP A 103 5.25 5.32 0.57
C TRP A 103 5.30 5.73 2.05
N TRP A 104 4.27 5.43 2.83
CA TRP A 104 4.25 5.63 4.28
C TRP A 104 5.09 4.59 5.02
N PRO A 105 5.36 4.78 6.33
CA PRO A 105 6.10 3.80 7.12
C PRO A 105 5.49 2.40 7.07
N GLY A 106 6.32 1.40 6.91
CA GLY A 106 5.93 -0.01 6.72
C GLY A 106 6.69 -0.64 5.58
N LEU A 107 6.01 -1.54 4.84
CA LEU A 107 6.56 -2.19 3.67
C LEU A 107 6.71 -1.16 2.54
N ARG A 108 7.93 -0.84 2.20
CA ARG A 108 8.25 0.16 1.17
C ARG A 108 8.87 -0.44 -0.08
N LEU A 109 9.65 -1.50 0.10
CA LEU A 109 10.36 -2.20 -0.97
C LEU A 109 11.37 -1.33 -1.75
N SER A 110 11.85 -0.23 -1.17
CA SER A 110 12.97 0.51 -1.75
C SER A 110 14.28 -0.28 -1.70
N ASP A 111 14.35 -1.26 -0.82
CA ASP A 111 15.35 -2.31 -0.71
C ASP A 111 14.73 -3.58 -0.10
N GLU A 112 15.52 -4.65 0.03
CA GLU A 112 15.00 -5.93 0.54
C GLU A 112 14.79 -6.00 2.05
N SER A 113 15.24 -5.03 2.82
CA SER A 113 15.21 -5.10 4.28
C SER A 113 13.80 -5.23 4.85
N ASP A 114 12.83 -4.57 4.21
CA ASP A 114 11.43 -4.62 4.59
C ASP A 114 10.83 -6.01 4.31
N TYR A 115 11.12 -6.57 3.14
CA TYR A 115 10.72 -7.93 2.77
C TYR A 115 11.29 -8.96 3.74
N ARG A 116 12.60 -8.90 4.04
CA ARG A 116 13.25 -9.82 4.97
C ARG A 116 12.66 -9.78 6.37
N LEU A 117 12.27 -8.57 6.80
CA LEU A 117 11.62 -8.38 8.08
C LEU A 117 10.20 -8.97 8.08
N LEU A 118 9.45 -8.77 7.02
CA LEU A 118 8.11 -9.34 6.83
C LEU A 118 8.20 -10.88 6.84
N GLU A 119 9.05 -11.46 6.00
CA GLU A 119 9.27 -12.90 5.86
C GLU A 119 9.66 -13.56 7.19
N SER A 120 10.54 -12.92 7.96
CA SER A 120 11.03 -13.49 9.24
C SER A 120 10.05 -13.39 10.40
N ASN A 121 8.95 -12.64 10.27
CA ASN A 121 7.99 -12.40 11.34
C ASN A 121 6.59 -12.94 11.05
N LEU A 122 6.25 -13.30 9.81
CA LEU A 122 4.99 -13.98 9.50
C LEU A 122 5.07 -15.46 9.88
N GLU A 123 3.99 -16.01 10.44
CA GLU A 123 3.87 -17.37 10.96
C GLU A 123 2.97 -18.28 10.10
N PHE A 124 2.57 -17.82 8.90
CA PHE A 124 1.76 -18.55 7.94
C PHE A 124 2.39 -18.47 6.55
N GLU A 125 2.03 -19.37 5.62
CA GLU A 125 2.75 -19.56 4.36
C GLU A 125 2.05 -18.96 3.14
N ASP A 126 0.69 -18.90 3.12
CA ASP A 126 -0.06 -18.47 1.93
C ASP A 126 -0.19 -16.94 1.83
N TRP A 127 0.97 -16.31 1.64
CA TRP A 127 1.07 -14.89 1.38
C TRP A 127 2.01 -14.58 0.21
N CYS A 128 1.90 -13.39 -0.36
CA CYS A 128 2.80 -12.87 -1.38
C CYS A 128 2.93 -11.34 -1.26
N ILE A 129 3.76 -10.76 -2.10
CA ILE A 129 3.85 -9.31 -2.28
C ILE A 129 2.93 -8.89 -3.43
N CYS A 130 2.15 -7.86 -3.20
CA CYS A 130 1.58 -7.00 -4.24
C CYS A 130 2.48 -5.79 -4.38
N LEU A 131 3.22 -5.68 -5.48
CA LEU A 131 4.09 -4.54 -5.70
C LEU A 131 3.31 -3.44 -6.43
N ASP A 132 3.11 -2.30 -5.77
CA ASP A 132 2.58 -1.10 -6.40
C ASP A 132 3.72 -0.22 -6.90
N THR A 133 3.73 0.01 -8.21
CA THR A 133 4.78 0.77 -8.89
C THR A 133 4.72 2.27 -8.60
N GLY A 134 3.52 2.84 -8.54
CA GLY A 134 3.31 4.24 -8.21
C GLY A 134 3.69 4.56 -6.77
N HIS A 135 3.35 3.67 -5.84
CA HIS A 135 3.72 3.79 -4.43
C HIS A 135 5.25 3.78 -4.24
N LEU A 136 5.95 2.91 -4.97
CA LEU A 136 7.41 2.87 -4.91
C LEU A 136 8.02 4.14 -5.51
N MET A 137 7.50 4.65 -6.63
CA MET A 137 7.92 5.95 -7.19
C MET A 137 7.70 7.09 -6.21
N ASN A 138 6.65 7.02 -5.38
CA ASN A 138 6.36 8.03 -4.36
C ASN A 138 7.37 8.05 -3.19
N LEU A 139 8.28 7.08 -3.09
CA LEU A 139 9.41 7.09 -2.16
C LEU A 139 10.64 7.78 -2.74
N LEU A 140 10.79 7.75 -4.06
CA LEU A 140 12.02 8.12 -4.73
C LEU A 140 12.12 9.63 -4.95
N PRO A 141 13.32 10.21 -4.84
CA PRO A 141 13.57 11.60 -5.23
C PRO A 141 13.56 11.75 -6.76
N ASP A 142 13.39 12.97 -7.20
CA ASP A 142 13.62 13.41 -8.59
C ASP A 142 12.77 12.71 -9.66
N ILE A 143 11.65 12.09 -9.29
CA ILE A 143 10.69 11.53 -10.23
C ILE A 143 9.73 12.63 -10.68
N TYR A 144 10.05 13.27 -11.80
CA TYR A 144 9.26 14.34 -12.42
C TYR A 144 8.50 13.87 -13.65
N THR A 145 8.94 12.78 -14.27
CA THR A 145 8.36 12.22 -15.48
C THR A 145 8.16 10.71 -15.37
N GLU A 146 7.31 10.15 -16.21
CA GLU A 146 7.13 8.71 -16.34
C GLU A 146 8.48 7.99 -16.58
N LYS A 147 9.30 8.56 -17.47
CA LYS A 147 10.62 7.99 -17.81
C LYS A 147 11.54 7.93 -16.59
N ASP A 148 11.59 8.99 -15.78
CA ASP A 148 12.41 8.99 -14.56
C ASP A 148 11.96 7.86 -13.62
N GLY A 149 10.64 7.68 -13.51
CA GLY A 149 10.04 6.62 -12.68
C GLY A 149 10.40 5.22 -13.20
N VAL A 150 10.24 4.96 -14.49
CA VAL A 150 10.55 3.65 -15.08
C VAL A 150 12.04 3.32 -14.92
N ASP A 151 12.94 4.28 -15.21
CA ASP A 151 14.38 4.09 -15.06
C ASP A 151 14.74 3.76 -13.59
N ALA A 152 14.20 4.52 -12.62
CA ALA A 152 14.47 4.31 -11.20
C ALA A 152 13.92 2.98 -10.67
N LEU A 153 12.72 2.58 -11.10
CA LEU A 153 12.14 1.28 -10.73
C LEU A 153 12.99 0.12 -11.25
N LEU A 154 13.41 0.16 -12.51
CA LEU A 154 14.25 -0.88 -13.09
C LEU A 154 15.59 -1.00 -12.36
N ASP A 155 16.22 0.13 -12.00
CA ASP A 155 17.46 0.13 -11.20
C ASP A 155 17.26 -0.59 -9.84
N ILE A 156 16.11 -0.40 -9.19
CA ILE A 156 15.77 -1.09 -7.94
C ILE A 156 15.53 -2.58 -8.20
N PHE A 157 14.71 -2.95 -9.18
CA PHE A 157 14.30 -4.33 -9.44
C PHE A 157 15.45 -5.21 -9.91
N TYR A 158 16.40 -4.68 -10.65
CA TYR A 158 17.63 -5.40 -10.98
C TYR A 158 18.51 -5.69 -9.76
N GLY A 159 18.31 -4.98 -8.66
CA GLY A 159 18.97 -5.24 -7.37
C GLY A 159 18.23 -6.26 -6.49
N TYR A 160 16.99 -6.62 -6.80
CA TYR A 160 16.25 -7.59 -5.99
C TYR A 160 16.83 -8.99 -6.11
N SER A 161 16.83 -9.72 -4.99
CA SER A 161 17.16 -11.12 -4.99
C SER A 161 16.05 -11.94 -5.66
N ARG A 162 16.42 -13.11 -6.14
CA ARG A 162 15.48 -14.01 -6.82
C ARG A 162 14.28 -14.39 -5.95
N ASP A 163 14.49 -14.65 -4.67
CA ASP A 163 13.42 -15.04 -3.74
C ASP A 163 12.44 -13.90 -3.46
N LEU A 164 12.89 -12.64 -3.44
CA LEU A 164 11.97 -11.49 -3.41
C LEU A 164 11.15 -11.41 -4.71
N VAL A 165 11.80 -11.51 -5.87
CA VAL A 165 11.09 -11.51 -7.17
C VAL A 165 10.07 -12.65 -7.23
N GLU A 166 10.44 -13.87 -6.82
CA GLU A 166 9.52 -15.02 -6.76
C GLU A 166 8.35 -14.82 -5.76
N ARG A 167 8.50 -13.94 -4.77
CA ARG A 167 7.44 -13.60 -3.82
C ARG A 167 6.50 -12.49 -4.31
N ILE A 168 6.93 -11.68 -5.30
CA ILE A 168 6.07 -10.68 -5.96
C ILE A 168 5.19 -11.41 -6.97
N ARG A 169 3.91 -11.61 -6.61
CA ARG A 169 2.96 -12.36 -7.45
C ARG A 169 1.86 -11.50 -8.06
N ALA A 170 1.63 -10.31 -7.50
CA ALA A 170 0.72 -9.31 -8.01
C ALA A 170 1.43 -7.98 -8.17
N ILE A 171 1.01 -7.20 -9.16
CA ILE A 171 1.50 -5.86 -9.38
C ILE A 171 0.32 -4.91 -9.63
N HIS A 172 0.30 -3.78 -8.93
CA HIS A 172 -0.51 -2.63 -9.28
C HIS A 172 0.32 -1.75 -10.23
N PHE A 173 -0.14 -1.68 -11.47
CA PHE A 173 0.67 -1.19 -12.58
C PHE A 173 0.19 0.18 -13.07
N HIS A 174 0.77 1.22 -12.52
CA HIS A 174 0.55 2.62 -12.84
C HIS A 174 1.78 3.45 -12.44
N TYR A 175 1.84 4.71 -12.82
CA TYR A 175 2.93 5.57 -12.37
C TYR A 175 2.45 6.80 -11.61
N SER A 176 3.36 7.35 -10.82
CA SER A 176 3.20 8.63 -10.12
C SER A 176 4.46 9.48 -10.30
N ALA A 177 4.32 10.66 -10.94
CA ALA A 177 5.40 11.64 -11.11
C ALA A 177 5.22 12.80 -10.11
N SER A 178 5.09 12.48 -8.84
CA SER A 178 4.62 13.41 -7.82
C SER A 178 5.72 14.16 -7.05
N TYR A 179 7.00 13.97 -7.38
CA TYR A 179 8.11 14.54 -6.60
C TYR A 179 8.04 16.07 -6.50
N GLY A 180 7.67 16.77 -7.58
CA GLY A 180 7.49 18.21 -7.57
C GLY A 180 6.49 18.67 -6.49
N TYR A 181 5.37 17.98 -6.36
CA TYR A 181 4.39 18.24 -5.31
C TYR A 181 4.91 17.79 -3.93
N ARG A 182 5.39 16.55 -3.80
CA ARG A 182 5.83 15.97 -2.52
C ARG A 182 6.95 16.76 -1.86
N SER A 183 7.85 17.34 -2.65
CA SER A 183 8.98 18.12 -2.13
C SER A 183 8.61 19.53 -1.68
N THR A 184 7.44 20.05 -2.09
CA THR A 184 7.07 21.47 -1.91
C THR A 184 5.75 21.73 -1.21
N PHE A 185 4.88 20.72 -0.99
CA PHE A 185 3.60 20.95 -0.34
C PHE A 185 3.78 21.56 1.06
N GLU A 186 2.85 22.38 1.48
CA GLU A 186 2.83 22.98 2.80
C GLU A 186 2.47 21.93 3.87
N GLU A 187 3.37 21.71 4.82
CA GLU A 187 3.10 20.83 5.96
C GLU A 187 2.05 21.46 6.89
N ARG A 188 1.14 20.64 7.38
CA ARG A 188 0.04 21.07 8.24
C ARG A 188 -0.03 20.19 9.48
N SER A 189 -0.59 20.74 10.57
CA SER A 189 -1.06 19.99 11.73
C SER A 189 -2.53 19.67 11.60
N MET A 190 -3.00 18.65 12.32
CA MET A 190 -4.40 18.31 12.40
C MET A 190 -5.09 19.25 13.42
N ASP A 191 -5.54 20.41 12.95
CA ASP A 191 -6.22 21.44 13.79
C ASP A 191 -7.74 21.46 13.56
N CYS A 192 -8.30 20.44 12.92
CA CYS A 192 -9.74 20.33 12.64
C CYS A 192 -10.28 18.97 13.11
N ASP A 193 -11.60 18.83 13.08
CA ASP A 193 -12.22 17.52 13.33
C ASP A 193 -11.81 16.50 12.27
N ALA A 194 -11.89 15.20 12.63
CA ALA A 194 -11.38 14.13 11.77
C ALA A 194 -12.11 14.03 10.42
N VAL A 195 -13.40 14.37 10.33
CA VAL A 195 -14.14 14.33 9.07
C VAL A 195 -13.66 15.42 8.13
N SER A 196 -13.48 16.65 8.63
CA SER A 196 -12.91 17.76 7.88
C SER A 196 -11.46 17.47 7.46
N PHE A 197 -10.68 16.84 8.33
CA PHE A 197 -9.32 16.43 8.03
C PHE A 197 -9.28 15.42 6.88
N ILE A 198 -10.07 14.34 6.94
CA ILE A 198 -10.13 13.32 5.89
C ILE A 198 -10.58 13.93 4.56
N GLY A 199 -11.59 14.80 4.59
CA GLY A 199 -12.05 15.52 3.39
C GLY A 199 -10.96 16.39 2.75
N SER A 200 -10.04 16.94 3.55
CA SER A 200 -8.89 17.70 3.05
C SER A 200 -7.71 16.81 2.65
N ALA A 201 -7.53 15.66 3.32
CA ALA A 201 -6.43 14.73 3.07
C ALA A 201 -6.59 14.00 1.72
N TYR A 202 -7.81 13.67 1.31
CA TYR A 202 -8.04 12.95 0.06
C TYR A 202 -7.45 13.68 -1.18
N PRO A 203 -7.72 14.99 -1.42
CA PRO A 203 -7.08 15.70 -2.52
C PRO A 203 -5.55 15.75 -2.38
N HIS A 204 -5.01 15.85 -1.15
CA HIS A 204 -3.58 15.84 -0.92
C HIS A 204 -2.95 14.49 -1.30
N VAL A 205 -3.54 13.40 -0.83
CA VAL A 205 -3.08 12.04 -1.13
C VAL A 205 -3.16 11.78 -2.64
N SER A 206 -4.23 12.19 -3.31
CA SER A 206 -4.38 12.04 -4.77
C SER A 206 -3.35 12.84 -5.59
N MET A 207 -2.76 13.89 -5.02
CA MET A 207 -1.63 14.61 -5.67
C MET A 207 -0.30 13.87 -5.52
N ILE A 208 -0.20 12.97 -4.55
CA ILE A 208 0.97 12.11 -4.34
C ILE A 208 0.79 10.83 -5.14
N ASP A 209 -0.33 10.17 -4.94
CA ASP A 209 -0.68 8.90 -5.55
C ASP A 209 -1.59 9.14 -6.75
N GLN A 210 -0.95 9.33 -7.91
CA GLN A 210 -1.62 9.88 -9.09
C GLN A 210 -2.31 8.83 -9.94
N HIS A 211 -1.93 7.57 -9.85
CA HIS A 211 -2.49 6.46 -10.63
C HIS A 211 -2.53 6.73 -12.15
N LEU A 212 -1.44 7.25 -12.71
CA LEU A 212 -1.37 7.59 -14.13
C LEU A 212 -1.06 6.37 -14.98
N PRO A 213 -1.68 6.24 -16.18
CA PRO A 213 -1.41 5.12 -17.08
C PRO A 213 -0.02 5.23 -17.71
N PHE A 214 0.74 4.14 -17.72
CA PHE A 214 1.99 4.08 -18.47
C PHE A 214 1.78 4.27 -19.96
N SER A 215 2.70 5.00 -20.58
CA SER A 215 2.79 5.22 -22.02
C SER A 215 4.23 5.04 -22.55
N GLU A 216 5.22 5.05 -21.66
CA GLU A 216 6.63 4.79 -21.97
C GLU A 216 6.83 3.29 -22.27
N PRO A 217 7.24 2.90 -23.49
CA PRO A 217 7.36 1.49 -23.86
C PRO A 217 8.27 0.67 -22.96
N ARG A 218 9.26 1.30 -22.34
CA ARG A 218 10.19 0.63 -21.42
C ARG A 218 9.53 0.13 -20.13
N CYS A 219 8.33 0.58 -19.81
CA CYS A 219 7.60 0.05 -18.64
C CYS A 219 7.34 -1.46 -18.73
N VAL A 220 7.34 -2.04 -19.95
CA VAL A 220 7.19 -3.49 -20.17
C VAL A 220 8.33 -4.27 -19.53
N GLU A 221 9.55 -3.72 -19.51
CA GLU A 221 10.71 -4.34 -18.88
C GLU A 221 10.48 -4.61 -17.37
N ILE A 222 9.63 -3.80 -16.71
CA ILE A 222 9.23 -4.02 -15.32
C ILE A 222 8.53 -5.38 -15.16
N LEU A 223 7.61 -5.70 -16.08
CA LEU A 223 6.89 -6.96 -16.07
C LEU A 223 7.80 -8.12 -16.44
N ASP A 224 8.74 -7.91 -17.37
CA ASP A 224 9.73 -8.92 -17.76
C ASP A 224 10.70 -9.27 -16.62
N VAL A 225 11.05 -8.30 -15.77
CA VAL A 225 11.95 -8.51 -14.63
C VAL A 225 11.23 -9.16 -13.45
N LEU A 226 9.98 -8.77 -13.19
CA LEU A 226 9.25 -9.23 -12.00
C LEU A 226 8.39 -10.48 -12.27
N GLU A 227 8.04 -10.76 -13.50
CA GLU A 227 7.21 -11.91 -13.94
C GLU A 227 5.97 -12.15 -13.03
N PRO A 228 5.13 -11.12 -12.74
CA PRO A 228 4.01 -11.28 -11.83
C PRO A 228 2.91 -12.17 -12.44
N ASP A 229 2.19 -12.94 -11.59
CA ASP A 229 1.04 -13.73 -12.05
C ASP A 229 -0.15 -12.84 -12.42
N ILE A 230 -0.28 -11.70 -11.75
CA ILE A 230 -1.44 -10.81 -11.81
C ILE A 230 -0.98 -9.37 -12.00
N VAL A 231 -1.50 -8.73 -13.05
CA VAL A 231 -1.33 -7.29 -13.31
C VAL A 231 -2.67 -6.59 -13.12
N VAL A 232 -2.73 -5.68 -12.17
CA VAL A 232 -3.89 -4.83 -11.92
C VAL A 232 -3.60 -3.42 -12.42
N HIS A 233 -4.49 -2.91 -13.27
CA HIS A 233 -4.42 -1.54 -13.77
C HIS A 233 -5.27 -0.65 -12.85
N GLU A 234 -4.67 -0.08 -11.82
CA GLU A 234 -5.35 0.84 -10.90
C GLU A 234 -5.40 2.25 -11.49
N LEU A 235 -6.32 2.46 -12.40
CA LEU A 235 -6.46 3.73 -13.11
C LEU A 235 -7.77 4.42 -12.73
N PRO A 236 -7.74 5.66 -12.23
CA PRO A 236 -8.95 6.39 -11.85
C PRO A 236 -9.80 6.74 -13.07
N GLY A 237 -9.16 6.75 -14.25
CA GLY A 237 -9.78 7.18 -15.49
C GLY A 237 -9.81 8.70 -15.66
N ASN A 238 -10.31 9.11 -16.80
CA ASN A 238 -10.50 10.51 -17.17
C ASN A 238 -12.02 10.81 -17.31
N GLU A 239 -12.37 11.98 -17.85
CA GLU A 239 -13.78 12.36 -18.10
C GLU A 239 -14.58 11.35 -18.92
N LYS A 240 -13.91 10.48 -19.69
CA LYS A 240 -14.51 9.39 -20.48
C LYS A 240 -14.55 8.04 -19.74
N GLY A 241 -14.07 8.02 -18.50
CA GLY A 241 -13.94 6.83 -17.66
C GLY A 241 -12.59 6.12 -17.79
N PRO A 242 -12.35 5.07 -16.98
CA PRO A 242 -11.05 4.38 -16.91
C PRO A 242 -10.74 3.51 -18.14
N LEU A 243 -11.73 3.18 -18.95
CA LEU A 243 -11.60 2.19 -20.02
C LEU A 243 -10.61 2.63 -21.12
N GLU A 244 -10.57 3.91 -21.46
CA GLU A 244 -9.65 4.42 -22.48
C GLU A 244 -8.19 4.25 -22.07
N ASP A 245 -7.87 4.63 -20.86
CA ASP A 245 -6.52 4.54 -20.30
C ASP A 245 -6.12 3.08 -20.07
N PHE A 246 -7.05 2.25 -19.58
CA PHE A 246 -6.86 0.81 -19.49
C PHE A 246 -6.51 0.17 -20.84
N VAL A 247 -7.29 0.47 -21.90
CA VAL A 247 -7.05 -0.10 -23.23
C VAL A 247 -5.69 0.34 -23.77
N LYS A 248 -5.30 1.62 -23.59
CA LYS A 248 -4.00 2.11 -24.01
C LYS A 248 -2.86 1.34 -23.32
N GLN A 249 -2.89 1.30 -22.00
CA GLN A 249 -1.87 0.62 -21.20
C GLN A 249 -1.86 -0.89 -21.48
N ARG A 250 -3.03 -1.52 -21.59
CA ARG A 250 -3.14 -2.95 -21.92
C ARG A 250 -2.57 -3.26 -23.31
N THR A 251 -2.76 -2.37 -24.29
CA THR A 251 -2.19 -2.54 -25.64
C THR A 251 -0.66 -2.40 -25.62
N LEU A 252 -0.11 -1.60 -24.71
CA LEU A 252 1.32 -1.40 -24.56
C LEU A 252 2.03 -2.66 -24.03
N ILE A 253 1.40 -3.37 -23.11
CA ILE A 253 2.00 -4.55 -22.45
C ILE A 253 1.69 -5.88 -23.16
N GLY A 254 0.89 -5.92 -24.24
CA GLY A 254 0.60 -7.11 -25.08
C GLY A 254 -0.70 -7.84 -24.75
#